data_fc254f6bab42a5eb7a602343e60152bf
#
_entry.id   fc254f6bab42a5eb7a602343e60152bf
#
_cell.length_a   1.000
_cell.length_b   1.000
_cell.length_c   1.000
_cell.angle_alpha   90.00
_cell.angle_beta   90.00
_cell.angle_gamma   90.00
#
_symmetry.space_group_name_H-M   'P 1'
#
loop_
_entity.id
_entity.type
_entity.pdbx_description
1 polymer ?
#
loop_
_entity_poly.entity_id
_entity_poly.type
_entity_poly.pdbx_seq_one_letter_code
_entity_poly.pdbx_strand_id
1 'polypeptide(L)'
;MRKHEISTASEPVRPGRGKREQPGGGLGRKAGRIALRVLARLLTLAAALVITVLVSLRMICSDAFPTAQQMFVTTILETGQLKFLASWFLSPEEIQAIVDQNSMEALDAQVDSSLIQIGGTGQTGAEDGGEDIEIVEVAGTTYTGTMMIVKDPSRVSLATIYPWRDVGVPLDELVEDSGAIGGINGGLYDSTNNTGGRPHGVIVSHGEIQYNKPQQYPGLVLVGFTEDHLLQIIDIDGMTAAQVEELVKREKIRDAVTFQEEASDSNNHFVQLIINNETRDMKGQGSGLNPRTAIGQRADGAVLLFVTDGRGKSGHLGASSGDLISVMQQFGAVNAANLDGGSSSCMYYDGEYLMPSVTFYYANSSWRLPAGFVVT
;
A
#
# COMPACT_ATOMS: atom_id res chain seq x y z
N MET A 1 7.01 19.91 -122.99
CA MET A 1 7.40 21.20 -122.44
C MET A 1 6.31 21.75 -121.53
N ARG A 2 6.59 22.18 -120.44
CA ARG A 2 5.87 22.74 -119.27
C ARG A 2 5.45 21.67 -118.21
N LYS A 3 6.18 21.77 -117.15
CA LYS A 3 5.89 21.05 -115.89
C LYS A 3 4.72 21.71 -115.25
N HIS A 4 3.84 20.93 -114.65
CA HIS A 4 2.90 21.35 -113.67
C HIS A 4 3.31 20.80 -112.32
N GLU A 5 3.65 21.68 -111.40
CA GLU A 5 3.82 21.37 -109.95
C GLU A 5 2.45 21.35 -109.33
N ILE A 6 2.19 20.32 -108.58
CA ILE A 6 0.98 20.19 -107.74
C ILE A 6 1.44 20.35 -106.28
N SER A 7 1.07 21.46 -105.70
CA SER A 7 1.27 21.77 -104.31
C SER A 7 0.26 20.99 -103.46
N THR A 8 0.70 20.12 -102.52
CA THR A 8 -0.12 19.52 -101.49
C THR A 8 0.07 20.30 -100.19
N ALA A 9 -1.00 21.00 -99.80
CA ALA A 9 -1.08 21.63 -98.47
C ALA A 9 -1.40 20.58 -97.41
N SER A 10 -0.54 20.47 -96.40
CA SER A 10 -0.75 19.63 -95.20
C SER A 10 -1.57 20.41 -94.19
N GLU A 11 -2.68 19.88 -93.77
CA GLU A 11 -3.49 20.34 -92.64
C GLU A 11 -2.78 20.23 -91.30
N PRO A 12 -2.94 21.20 -90.39
CA PRO A 12 -2.35 21.10 -89.02
C PRO A 12 -3.12 20.18 -88.11
N VAL A 13 -2.39 19.21 -87.50
CA VAL A 13 -2.88 18.28 -86.48
C VAL A 13 -3.15 19.10 -85.22
N ARG A 14 -4.40 19.06 -84.71
CA ARG A 14 -4.84 19.61 -83.42
C ARG A 14 -4.29 18.74 -82.32
N PRO A 15 -3.66 19.31 -81.22
CA PRO A 15 -3.21 18.53 -80.09
C PRO A 15 -4.42 18.04 -79.25
N GLY A 16 -4.46 16.74 -79.00
CA GLY A 16 -5.49 16.08 -78.17
C GLY A 16 -5.54 16.64 -76.77
N ARG A 17 -6.71 17.03 -76.28
CA ARG A 17 -7.00 17.38 -74.89
C ARG A 17 -6.73 16.16 -74.00
N GLY A 18 -5.57 16.13 -73.34
CA GLY A 18 -5.30 15.19 -72.28
C GLY A 18 -6.37 15.34 -71.17
N LYS A 19 -7.08 14.29 -70.86
CA LYS A 19 -7.93 14.20 -69.69
C LYS A 19 -7.01 14.33 -68.45
N ARG A 20 -7.08 15.48 -67.76
CA ARG A 20 -6.55 15.59 -66.40
C ARG A 20 -7.35 14.61 -65.51
N GLU A 21 -6.72 13.51 -65.17
CA GLU A 21 -7.20 12.68 -64.05
C GLU A 21 -7.11 13.52 -62.80
N GLN A 22 -8.26 13.81 -62.19
CA GLN A 22 -8.33 14.42 -60.85
C GLN A 22 -7.82 13.38 -59.86
N PRO A 23 -6.83 13.73 -59.01
CA PRO A 23 -6.38 12.78 -57.99
C PRO A 23 -7.52 12.47 -57.01
N GLY A 24 -7.69 11.18 -56.76
CA GLY A 24 -8.74 10.58 -55.95
C GLY A 24 -8.88 11.10 -54.51
N GLY A 25 -9.45 12.30 -54.31
CA GLY A 25 -9.71 12.95 -53.04
C GLY A 25 -10.92 12.38 -52.27
N GLY A 26 -11.55 11.34 -52.81
CA GLY A 26 -12.80 10.79 -52.23
C GLY A 26 -12.63 9.78 -51.06
N LEU A 27 -11.62 8.93 -51.15
CA LEU A 27 -11.39 7.88 -50.12
C LEU A 27 -10.82 8.46 -48.82
N GLY A 28 -9.87 9.35 -48.90
CA GLY A 28 -9.27 9.99 -47.70
C GLY A 28 -10.28 10.82 -46.88
N ARG A 29 -11.18 11.55 -47.58
CA ARG A 29 -12.23 12.34 -46.92
C ARG A 29 -13.32 11.45 -46.28
N LYS A 30 -13.63 10.29 -46.83
CA LYS A 30 -14.57 9.31 -46.25
C LYS A 30 -13.93 8.63 -45.02
N ALA A 31 -12.70 8.19 -45.12
CA ALA A 31 -11.94 7.62 -44.00
C ALA A 31 -11.78 8.63 -42.81
N GLY A 32 -11.45 9.88 -43.11
CA GLY A 32 -11.38 10.94 -42.10
C GLY A 32 -12.71 11.19 -41.38
N ARG A 33 -13.86 11.18 -42.09
CA ARG A 33 -15.18 11.32 -41.47
C ARG A 33 -15.58 10.11 -40.61
N ILE A 34 -15.18 8.90 -41.01
CA ILE A 34 -15.41 7.68 -40.22
C ILE A 34 -14.56 7.75 -38.94
N ALA A 35 -13.28 8.08 -39.05
CA ALA A 35 -12.38 8.25 -37.89
C ALA A 35 -12.88 9.31 -36.91
N LEU A 36 -13.36 10.46 -37.41
CA LEU A 36 -13.94 11.51 -36.57
C LEU A 36 -15.21 11.03 -35.84
N ARG A 37 -16.10 10.29 -36.52
CA ARG A 37 -17.29 9.72 -35.89
C ARG A 37 -16.95 8.68 -34.84
N VAL A 38 -15.95 7.82 -35.08
CA VAL A 38 -15.46 6.84 -34.09
C VAL A 38 -14.89 7.58 -32.88
N LEU A 39 -14.03 8.55 -33.11
CA LEU A 39 -13.46 9.39 -32.03
C LEU A 39 -14.55 10.09 -31.20
N ALA A 40 -15.53 10.72 -31.89
CA ALA A 40 -16.66 11.36 -31.20
C ALA A 40 -17.45 10.38 -30.34
N ARG A 41 -17.71 9.17 -30.83
CA ARG A 41 -18.40 8.11 -30.04
C ARG A 41 -17.57 7.67 -28.84
N LEU A 42 -16.25 7.48 -29.01
CA LEU A 42 -15.35 7.13 -27.91
C LEU A 42 -15.33 8.22 -26.84
N LEU A 43 -15.26 9.49 -27.24
CA LEU A 43 -15.33 10.63 -26.32
C LEU A 43 -16.68 10.72 -25.60
N THR A 44 -17.79 10.47 -26.30
CA THR A 44 -19.12 10.42 -25.69
C THR A 44 -19.23 9.28 -24.67
N LEU A 45 -18.71 8.09 -24.99
CA LEU A 45 -18.70 6.97 -24.06
C LEU A 45 -17.81 7.25 -22.84
N ALA A 46 -16.63 7.83 -23.04
CA ALA A 46 -15.74 8.24 -21.96
C ALA A 46 -16.41 9.30 -21.04
N ALA A 47 -17.05 10.32 -21.65
CA ALA A 47 -17.80 11.33 -20.90
C ALA A 47 -18.98 10.71 -20.10
N ALA A 48 -19.74 9.80 -20.72
CA ALA A 48 -20.83 9.10 -20.04
C ALA A 48 -20.31 8.25 -18.88
N LEU A 49 -19.17 7.56 -19.04
CA LEU A 49 -18.54 6.80 -17.96
C LEU A 49 -18.13 7.72 -16.79
N VAL A 50 -17.46 8.82 -17.10
CA VAL A 50 -17.05 9.81 -16.07
C VAL A 50 -18.27 10.35 -15.31
N ILE A 51 -19.33 10.75 -16.03
CA ILE A 51 -20.56 11.24 -15.41
C ILE A 51 -21.19 10.17 -14.51
N THR A 52 -21.25 8.93 -14.99
CA THR A 52 -21.78 7.79 -14.20
C THR A 52 -20.99 7.60 -12.92
N VAL A 53 -19.65 7.63 -12.98
CA VAL A 53 -18.78 7.51 -11.80
C VAL A 53 -19.03 8.65 -10.82
N LEU A 54 -19.08 9.91 -11.30
CA LEU A 54 -19.32 11.08 -10.45
C LEU A 54 -20.71 11.04 -9.77
N VAL A 55 -21.74 10.62 -10.52
CA VAL A 55 -23.10 10.45 -9.97
C VAL A 55 -23.11 9.34 -8.92
N SER A 56 -22.45 8.20 -9.20
CA SER A 56 -22.34 7.09 -8.24
C SER A 56 -21.62 7.52 -6.96
N LEU A 57 -20.50 8.23 -7.06
CA LEU A 57 -19.78 8.77 -5.91
C LEU A 57 -20.65 9.77 -5.11
N ARG A 58 -21.37 10.67 -5.81
CA ARG A 58 -22.29 11.60 -5.16
C ARG A 58 -23.43 10.88 -4.43
N MET A 59 -23.91 9.77 -4.97
CA MET A 59 -24.93 8.94 -4.30
C MET A 59 -24.34 8.26 -3.06
N ILE A 60 -23.17 7.66 -3.17
CA ILE A 60 -22.45 7.04 -2.03
C ILE A 60 -22.20 8.05 -0.91
N CYS A 61 -21.77 9.27 -1.27
CA CYS A 61 -21.56 10.37 -0.32
C CYS A 61 -22.84 11.08 0.11
N SER A 62 -24.01 10.44 0.05
CA SER A 62 -25.29 11.01 0.51
C SER A 62 -25.81 10.28 1.74
N ASP A 63 -26.61 10.98 2.55
CA ASP A 63 -27.24 10.43 3.75
C ASP A 63 -28.21 9.26 3.48
N ALA A 64 -28.53 9.00 2.20
CA ALA A 64 -29.34 7.86 1.80
C ALA A 64 -28.60 6.51 1.99
N PHE A 65 -27.28 6.51 2.03
CA PHE A 65 -26.45 5.31 2.13
C PHE A 65 -25.35 5.45 3.20
N PRO A 66 -25.70 5.62 4.49
CA PRO A 66 -24.75 6.00 5.54
C PRO A 66 -23.60 4.99 5.70
N THR A 67 -23.87 3.70 5.62
CA THR A 67 -22.83 2.66 5.73
C THR A 67 -21.84 2.72 4.55
N ALA A 68 -22.35 2.92 3.33
CA ALA A 68 -21.49 3.03 2.15
C ALA A 68 -20.67 4.33 2.17
N GLN A 69 -21.26 5.43 2.66
CA GLN A 69 -20.57 6.71 2.86
C GLN A 69 -19.42 6.57 3.85
N GLN A 70 -19.68 5.99 5.03
CA GLN A 70 -18.67 5.77 6.06
C GLN A 70 -17.53 4.89 5.54
N MET A 71 -17.85 3.76 4.91
CA MET A 71 -16.85 2.86 4.34
C MET A 71 -16.02 3.54 3.24
N PHE A 72 -16.67 4.31 2.37
CA PHE A 72 -15.96 5.06 1.31
C PHE A 72 -15.01 6.09 1.90
N VAL A 73 -15.49 6.93 2.84
CA VAL A 73 -14.68 8.00 3.44
C VAL A 73 -13.49 7.41 4.20
N THR A 74 -13.71 6.45 5.09
CA THR A 74 -12.63 5.83 5.88
C THR A 74 -11.61 5.15 4.97
N THR A 75 -12.06 4.42 3.93
CA THR A 75 -11.16 3.77 2.97
C THR A 75 -10.31 4.78 2.19
N ILE A 76 -10.92 5.87 1.71
CA ILE A 76 -10.21 6.88 0.89
C ILE A 76 -9.21 7.68 1.72
N LEU A 77 -9.54 8.03 2.97
CA LEU A 77 -8.63 8.77 3.86
C LEU A 77 -7.33 8.01 4.18
N GLU A 78 -7.36 6.69 4.08
CA GLU A 78 -6.21 5.82 4.29
C GLU A 78 -5.35 5.62 3.02
N THR A 79 -5.74 6.23 1.88
CA THR A 79 -4.94 6.17 0.65
C THR A 79 -4.00 7.35 0.53
N GLY A 80 -2.79 7.15 0.00
CA GLY A 80 -1.84 8.25 -0.18
C GLY A 80 -2.28 9.32 -1.20
N GLN A 81 -3.04 8.96 -2.24
CA GLN A 81 -3.29 9.83 -3.41
C GLN A 81 -4.76 10.16 -3.66
N LEU A 82 -5.72 9.43 -3.09
CA LEU A 82 -7.15 9.56 -3.44
C LEU A 82 -7.97 10.29 -2.38
N LYS A 83 -7.36 10.79 -1.31
CA LYS A 83 -8.02 11.49 -0.20
C LYS A 83 -8.91 12.64 -0.66
N PHE A 84 -8.49 13.36 -1.69
CA PHE A 84 -9.24 14.50 -2.26
C PHE A 84 -10.64 14.11 -2.76
N LEU A 85 -10.92 12.84 -3.05
CA LEU A 85 -12.24 12.40 -3.52
C LEU A 85 -13.31 12.56 -2.43
N ALA A 86 -12.97 12.42 -1.16
CA ALA A 86 -13.90 12.67 -0.06
C ALA A 86 -14.31 14.16 -0.04
N SER A 87 -13.36 15.08 -0.11
CA SER A 87 -13.59 16.52 -0.09
C SER A 87 -14.28 17.11 -1.35
N TRP A 88 -14.44 16.32 -2.42
CA TRP A 88 -15.24 16.75 -3.57
C TRP A 88 -16.75 16.76 -3.28
N PHE A 89 -17.20 15.97 -2.32
CA PHE A 89 -18.63 15.74 -2.06
C PHE A 89 -19.06 16.08 -0.64
N LEU A 90 -18.10 16.12 0.31
CA LEU A 90 -18.32 16.35 1.73
C LEU A 90 -17.47 17.50 2.23
N SER A 91 -17.97 18.23 3.23
CA SER A 91 -17.21 19.25 3.93
C SER A 91 -16.21 18.62 4.92
N PRO A 92 -15.17 19.34 5.36
CA PRO A 92 -14.25 18.86 6.40
C PRO A 92 -14.99 18.43 7.68
N GLU A 93 -16.04 19.14 8.07
CA GLU A 93 -16.83 18.85 9.27
C GLU A 93 -17.62 17.53 9.11
N GLU A 94 -18.19 17.28 7.91
CA GLU A 94 -18.89 16.01 7.62
C GLU A 94 -17.91 14.85 7.60
N ILE A 95 -16.73 15.03 7.00
CA ILE A 95 -15.66 14.02 6.99
C ILE A 95 -15.21 13.72 8.42
N GLN A 96 -14.92 14.75 9.24
CA GLN A 96 -14.52 14.59 10.62
C GLN A 96 -15.59 13.86 11.45
N ALA A 97 -16.86 14.19 11.27
CA ALA A 97 -17.95 13.51 11.96
C ALA A 97 -18.02 12.00 11.61
N ILE A 98 -17.71 11.64 10.35
CA ILE A 98 -17.62 10.23 9.93
C ILE A 98 -16.41 9.55 10.58
N VAL A 99 -15.26 10.22 10.62
CA VAL A 99 -14.04 9.70 11.26
C VAL A 99 -14.32 9.47 12.76
N ASP A 100 -14.90 10.44 13.47
CA ASP A 100 -15.21 10.33 14.91
C ASP A 100 -16.15 9.16 15.23
N GLN A 101 -17.07 8.83 14.29
CA GLN A 101 -17.98 7.69 14.43
C GLN A 101 -17.33 6.34 14.10
N ASN A 102 -16.19 6.36 13.41
CA ASN A 102 -15.49 5.15 12.94
C ASN A 102 -14.02 5.13 13.38
N SER A 103 -13.66 5.88 14.41
CA SER A 103 -12.29 5.92 14.96
C SER A 103 -12.05 4.76 15.93
N MET A 104 -10.79 4.59 16.24
CA MET A 104 -10.33 3.71 17.31
C MET A 104 -9.63 4.54 18.38
N GLU A 105 -9.99 4.35 19.65
CA GLU A 105 -9.29 4.99 20.76
C GLU A 105 -7.94 4.29 20.96
N ALA A 106 -6.84 5.05 21.05
CA ALA A 106 -5.53 4.50 21.37
C ALA A 106 -5.55 3.85 22.77
N LEU A 107 -4.82 2.75 22.90
CA LEU A 107 -4.63 2.13 24.21
C LEU A 107 -3.68 2.97 25.05
N ASP A 108 -4.11 3.39 26.23
CA ASP A 108 -3.26 4.08 27.22
C ASP A 108 -2.48 3.02 28.04
N ALA A 109 -1.65 2.24 27.35
CA ALA A 109 -0.86 1.20 27.95
C ALA A 109 0.52 1.10 27.29
N GLN A 110 1.54 0.86 28.10
CA GLN A 110 2.88 0.48 27.64
C GLN A 110 2.99 -1.04 27.54
N VAL A 111 3.79 -1.52 26.61
CA VAL A 111 4.06 -2.96 26.46
C VAL A 111 4.71 -3.51 27.73
N ASP A 112 4.08 -4.51 28.33
CA ASP A 112 4.64 -5.30 29.43
C ASP A 112 5.40 -6.50 28.87
N SER A 113 6.71 -6.36 28.75
CA SER A 113 7.60 -7.40 28.23
C SER A 113 7.61 -8.68 29.08
N SER A 114 7.14 -8.64 30.35
CA SER A 114 7.09 -9.83 31.22
C SER A 114 6.04 -10.85 30.80
N LEU A 115 5.09 -10.46 29.95
CA LEU A 115 4.07 -11.34 29.39
C LEU A 115 4.61 -12.24 28.26
N ILE A 116 5.85 -11.99 27.80
CA ILE A 116 6.48 -12.76 26.72
C ILE A 116 7.69 -13.49 27.27
N GLN A 117 7.76 -14.81 27.08
CA GLN A 117 8.81 -15.68 27.59
C GLN A 117 9.53 -16.36 26.43
N ILE A 118 10.64 -15.78 25.95
CA ILE A 118 11.46 -16.34 24.90
C ILE A 118 12.31 -17.47 25.47
N GLY A 119 12.22 -18.67 24.88
CA GLY A 119 13.01 -19.84 25.29
C GLY A 119 12.60 -20.47 26.64
N GLY A 120 11.43 -20.11 27.17
CA GLY A 120 10.86 -20.79 28.33
C GLY A 120 10.47 -22.22 27.99
N THR A 121 10.97 -23.20 28.76
CA THR A 121 10.54 -24.61 28.73
C THR A 121 9.14 -24.75 29.33
N GLY A 122 8.19 -23.92 28.91
CA GLY A 122 6.78 -23.99 29.23
C GLY A 122 6.11 -25.00 28.32
N GLN A 123 6.01 -26.25 28.82
CA GLN A 123 5.19 -27.35 28.36
C GLN A 123 4.09 -26.98 27.31
N THR A 124 4.49 -26.88 26.06
CA THR A 124 3.72 -27.50 25.00
C THR A 124 4.55 -28.72 24.60
N GLY A 125 4.19 -29.86 25.20
CA GLY A 125 4.77 -31.13 24.81
C GLY A 125 4.42 -31.40 23.37
N ALA A 126 5.40 -31.18 22.55
CA ALA A 126 5.63 -31.91 21.33
C ALA A 126 7.12 -31.72 21.03
N GLU A 127 7.86 -32.79 20.96
CA GLU A 127 8.93 -32.97 20.02
C GLU A 127 8.31 -32.84 18.61
N ASP A 128 7.79 -31.63 18.31
CA ASP A 128 7.29 -31.35 16.98
C ASP A 128 8.48 -30.83 16.19
N GLY A 129 9.03 -31.71 15.34
CA GLY A 129 10.03 -31.37 14.32
C GLY A 129 9.42 -30.44 13.25
N GLY A 130 8.53 -29.54 13.68
CA GLY A 130 7.90 -28.52 12.84
C GLY A 130 8.88 -27.46 12.43
N GLU A 131 8.72 -26.97 11.22
CA GLU A 131 9.51 -25.90 10.62
C GLU A 131 9.58 -24.67 11.55
N ASP A 132 10.74 -24.02 11.62
CA ASP A 132 10.95 -22.80 12.44
C ASP A 132 10.10 -21.62 11.94
N ILE A 133 9.66 -21.69 10.69
CA ILE A 133 8.76 -20.71 10.05
C ILE A 133 7.54 -21.47 9.52
N GLU A 134 6.36 -21.00 9.88
CA GLU A 134 5.08 -21.54 9.42
C GLU A 134 4.35 -20.50 8.57
N ILE A 135 3.87 -20.90 7.38
CA ILE A 135 3.08 -20.05 6.49
C ILE A 135 1.63 -20.52 6.52
N VAL A 136 0.71 -19.63 6.88
CA VAL A 136 -0.71 -19.93 6.98
C VAL A 136 -1.53 -18.96 6.14
N GLU A 137 -2.36 -19.51 5.24
CA GLU A 137 -3.34 -18.71 4.51
C GLU A 137 -4.51 -18.36 5.42
N VAL A 138 -4.92 -17.09 5.40
CA VAL A 138 -6.04 -16.55 6.18
C VAL A 138 -7.07 -15.97 5.22
N ALA A 139 -8.32 -16.45 5.30
CA ALA A 139 -9.42 -15.95 4.49
C ALA A 139 -10.41 -15.17 5.36
N GLY A 140 -10.64 -13.92 5.02
CA GLY A 140 -11.72 -13.09 5.55
C GLY A 140 -12.89 -12.98 4.58
N THR A 141 -13.90 -12.20 4.93
CA THR A 141 -15.05 -11.97 4.04
C THR A 141 -14.69 -11.10 2.84
N THR A 142 -13.75 -10.15 3.03
CA THR A 142 -13.41 -9.10 2.06
C THR A 142 -11.94 -9.12 1.66
N TYR A 143 -11.16 -10.05 2.16
CA TYR A 143 -9.72 -10.18 1.91
C TYR A 143 -9.27 -11.64 1.96
N THR A 144 -8.12 -11.91 1.35
CA THR A 144 -7.24 -13.01 1.71
C THR A 144 -5.94 -12.44 2.24
N GLY A 145 -5.28 -13.18 3.11
CA GLY A 145 -4.01 -12.80 3.70
C GLY A 145 -3.12 -13.99 3.94
N THR A 146 -1.87 -13.71 4.23
CA THR A 146 -0.86 -14.71 4.62
C THR A 146 -0.27 -14.32 5.96
N MET A 147 -0.26 -15.26 6.89
CA MET A 147 0.42 -15.16 8.17
C MET A 147 1.73 -15.96 8.09
N MET A 148 2.84 -15.32 8.36
CA MET A 148 4.13 -15.96 8.58
C MET A 148 4.40 -15.95 10.08
N ILE A 149 4.56 -17.13 10.68
CA ILE A 149 4.86 -17.32 12.10
C ILE A 149 6.33 -17.71 12.22
N VAL A 150 7.12 -16.85 12.84
CA VAL A 150 8.56 -17.09 13.08
C VAL A 150 8.73 -17.48 14.54
N LYS A 151 9.02 -18.76 14.82
CA LYS A 151 9.08 -19.29 16.19
C LYS A 151 10.24 -18.71 17.01
N ASP A 152 11.39 -18.50 16.36
CA ASP A 152 12.55 -17.84 16.97
C ASP A 152 12.58 -16.33 16.62
N PRO A 153 12.24 -15.44 17.56
CA PRO A 153 12.22 -14.00 17.31
C PRO A 153 13.59 -13.41 17.01
N SER A 154 14.68 -14.10 17.31
CA SER A 154 16.04 -13.65 16.98
C SER A 154 16.30 -13.60 15.47
N ARG A 155 15.53 -14.36 14.69
CA ARG A 155 15.58 -14.42 13.23
C ARG A 155 14.94 -13.22 12.55
N VAL A 156 14.15 -12.40 13.28
CA VAL A 156 13.51 -11.21 12.72
C VAL A 156 14.39 -10.00 12.96
N SER A 157 14.68 -9.24 11.91
CA SER A 157 15.47 -8.01 11.94
C SER A 157 14.92 -6.98 10.96
N LEU A 158 15.46 -5.76 10.97
CA LEU A 158 15.10 -4.72 10.01
C LEU A 158 16.21 -4.56 8.95
N ALA A 159 15.89 -4.90 7.71
CA ALA A 159 16.73 -4.55 6.55
C ALA A 159 16.41 -3.14 6.06
N THR A 160 17.43 -2.40 5.63
CA THR A 160 17.32 -1.03 5.13
C THR A 160 18.25 -0.81 3.94
N ILE A 161 17.92 0.19 3.11
CA ILE A 161 18.80 0.64 2.01
C ILE A 161 19.79 1.74 2.45
N TYR A 162 20.01 1.88 3.77
CA TYR A 162 20.94 2.90 4.27
C TYR A 162 22.37 2.69 3.72
N PRO A 163 23.07 3.75 3.28
CA PRO A 163 22.74 5.19 3.29
C PRO A 163 21.58 5.54 2.33
N TRP A 164 20.66 6.42 2.80
CA TRP A 164 19.42 6.75 2.11
C TRP A 164 19.63 7.34 0.73
N ARG A 165 18.80 6.92 -0.22
CA ARG A 165 18.78 7.36 -1.62
C ARG A 165 17.36 7.75 -2.05
N ASP A 166 17.18 8.37 -3.22
CA ASP A 166 15.85 8.79 -3.67
C ASP A 166 14.98 7.60 -4.10
N VAL A 167 15.61 6.53 -4.58
CA VAL A 167 14.90 5.36 -5.11
C VAL A 167 15.18 4.15 -4.22
N GLY A 168 14.12 3.58 -3.67
CA GLY A 168 14.13 2.34 -2.90
C GLY A 168 14.24 1.09 -3.77
N VAL A 169 14.09 -0.06 -3.16
CA VAL A 169 14.14 -1.36 -3.82
C VAL A 169 12.85 -2.15 -3.58
N PRO A 170 12.47 -3.10 -4.43
CA PRO A 170 11.41 -4.03 -4.12
C PRO A 170 11.82 -4.94 -2.96
N LEU A 171 10.83 -5.60 -2.32
CA LEU A 171 11.07 -6.38 -1.10
C LEU A 171 11.97 -7.58 -1.32
N ASP A 172 11.87 -8.27 -2.46
CA ASP A 172 12.75 -9.40 -2.82
C ASP A 172 14.23 -8.97 -2.82
N GLU A 173 14.56 -7.84 -3.45
CA GLU A 173 15.92 -7.30 -3.46
C GLU A 173 16.37 -6.94 -2.03
N LEU A 174 15.48 -6.36 -1.20
CA LEU A 174 15.82 -6.02 0.20
C LEU A 174 16.08 -7.26 1.05
N VAL A 175 15.31 -8.35 0.85
CA VAL A 175 15.48 -9.64 1.52
C VAL A 175 16.79 -10.30 1.07
N GLU A 176 17.03 -10.40 -0.23
CA GLU A 176 18.21 -11.04 -0.79
C GLU A 176 19.51 -10.29 -0.41
N ASP A 177 19.53 -8.97 -0.51
CA ASP A 177 20.68 -8.14 -0.15
C ASP A 177 21.04 -8.24 1.34
N SER A 178 20.07 -8.49 2.20
CA SER A 178 20.29 -8.70 3.65
C SER A 178 20.68 -10.13 4.02
N GLY A 179 20.68 -11.06 3.07
CA GLY A 179 20.94 -12.48 3.30
C GLY A 179 19.79 -13.19 4.03
N ALA A 180 18.60 -12.61 4.02
CA ALA A 180 17.38 -13.18 4.59
C ALA A 180 16.68 -14.11 3.58
N ILE A 181 15.69 -14.87 4.06
CA ILE A 181 14.89 -15.79 3.24
C ILE A 181 13.45 -15.32 3.04
N GLY A 182 13.01 -14.31 3.81
CA GLY A 182 11.67 -13.74 3.69
C GLY A 182 11.52 -12.42 4.42
N GLY A 183 10.35 -11.81 4.31
CA GLY A 183 10.04 -10.58 5.02
C GLY A 183 8.75 -9.90 4.57
N ILE A 184 8.47 -8.77 5.20
CA ILE A 184 7.35 -7.88 4.92
C ILE A 184 7.83 -6.43 4.80
N ASN A 185 7.00 -5.55 4.26
CA ASN A 185 7.27 -4.11 4.28
C ASN A 185 7.35 -3.56 5.72
N GLY A 186 7.97 -2.39 5.86
CA GLY A 186 8.15 -1.70 7.14
C GLY A 186 7.16 -0.57 7.39
N GLY A 187 7.69 0.56 7.89
CA GLY A 187 6.93 1.74 8.29
C GLY A 187 6.75 2.80 7.19
N LEU A 188 6.47 4.03 7.63
CA LEU A 188 6.22 5.17 6.75
C LEU A 188 7.44 5.55 5.89
N TYR A 189 7.15 5.96 4.65
CA TYR A 189 8.16 6.46 3.72
C TYR A 189 7.54 7.34 2.63
N ASP A 190 8.37 8.04 1.87
CA ASP A 190 7.94 8.77 0.68
C ASP A 190 7.67 7.78 -0.47
N SER A 191 6.41 7.49 -0.69
CA SER A 191 5.93 6.61 -1.75
C SER A 191 5.63 7.32 -3.07
N THR A 192 5.90 8.63 -3.17
CA THR A 192 5.56 9.46 -4.34
C THR A 192 6.19 8.88 -5.62
N ASN A 193 5.36 8.66 -6.63
CA ASN A 193 5.77 8.08 -7.91
C ASN A 193 6.52 6.75 -7.80
N ASN A 194 6.30 5.98 -6.73
CA ASN A 194 7.01 4.74 -6.43
C ASN A 194 8.54 4.92 -6.34
N THR A 195 9.00 6.03 -5.80
CA THR A 195 10.43 6.23 -5.55
C THR A 195 10.91 5.42 -4.35
N GLY A 196 10.24 5.51 -3.21
CA GLY A 196 10.37 4.62 -2.06
C GLY A 196 11.74 4.61 -1.35
N GLY A 197 12.63 5.57 -1.62
CA GLY A 197 13.99 5.51 -1.09
C GLY A 197 14.23 6.30 0.21
N ARG A 198 13.24 7.06 0.68
CA ARG A 198 13.37 7.93 1.86
C ARG A 198 12.34 7.54 2.92
N PRO A 199 12.79 7.07 4.11
CA PRO A 199 11.88 6.79 5.22
C PRO A 199 11.35 8.09 5.82
N HIS A 200 10.27 7.96 6.59
CA HIS A 200 9.73 9.02 7.44
C HIS A 200 9.83 8.63 8.91
N GLY A 201 9.86 9.63 9.79
CA GLY A 201 9.87 9.46 11.25
C GLY A 201 11.21 8.97 11.79
N VAL A 202 11.27 7.74 12.29
CA VAL A 202 12.48 7.15 12.91
C VAL A 202 12.71 5.76 12.35
N ILE A 203 13.97 5.46 12.05
CA ILE A 203 14.44 4.10 11.68
C ILE A 203 15.62 3.75 12.59
N VAL A 204 15.51 2.60 13.25
CA VAL A 204 16.60 1.96 13.99
C VAL A 204 16.85 0.60 13.34
N SER A 205 18.11 0.31 13.03
CA SER A 205 18.49 -1.00 12.48
C SER A 205 19.81 -1.43 13.13
N HIS A 206 19.83 -2.66 13.64
CA HIS A 206 20.98 -3.23 14.38
C HIS A 206 21.50 -2.35 15.53
N GLY A 207 20.58 -1.69 16.24
CA GLY A 207 20.89 -0.76 17.35
C GLY A 207 21.38 0.63 16.92
N GLU A 208 21.49 0.89 15.61
CA GLU A 208 21.90 2.18 15.07
C GLU A 208 20.67 2.97 14.60
N ILE A 209 20.56 4.23 15.04
CA ILE A 209 19.54 5.15 14.53
C ILE A 209 19.99 5.66 13.17
N GLN A 210 19.40 5.15 12.11
CA GLN A 210 19.74 5.50 10.73
C GLN A 210 18.94 6.68 10.19
N TYR A 211 17.79 6.98 10.80
CA TYR A 211 16.94 8.13 10.48
C TYR A 211 16.23 8.62 11.76
N ASN A 212 16.23 9.94 12.02
CA ASN A 212 15.70 10.49 13.26
C ASN A 212 14.99 11.84 13.04
N LYS A 213 13.71 11.78 12.66
CA LYS A 213 12.84 12.94 12.49
C LYS A 213 11.47 12.70 13.14
N PRO A 214 11.40 12.54 14.47
CA PRO A 214 10.17 12.18 15.17
C PRO A 214 9.06 13.23 15.08
N GLN A 215 9.42 14.49 14.75
CA GLN A 215 8.45 15.59 14.58
C GLN A 215 8.06 15.84 13.12
N GLN A 216 8.35 14.90 12.22
CA GLN A 216 8.00 15.04 10.80
C GLN A 216 6.49 15.00 10.55
N TYR A 217 5.78 14.20 11.33
CA TYR A 217 4.33 14.07 11.34
C TYR A 217 3.83 13.97 12.78
N PRO A 218 2.57 14.36 13.06
CA PRO A 218 1.94 14.06 14.35
C PRO A 218 1.62 12.59 14.50
N GLY A 219 1.48 12.10 15.71
CA GLY A 219 1.03 10.76 16.03
C GLY A 219 2.00 9.65 15.62
N LEU A 220 3.31 9.89 15.59
CA LEU A 220 4.27 8.85 15.26
C LEU A 220 4.43 7.85 16.41
N VAL A 221 4.29 6.57 16.08
CA VAL A 221 4.51 5.43 16.97
C VAL A 221 5.67 4.60 16.46
N LEU A 222 6.62 4.30 17.33
CA LEU A 222 7.77 3.44 17.07
C LEU A 222 7.34 1.97 17.28
N VAL A 223 7.56 1.13 16.27
CA VAL A 223 7.24 -0.31 16.29
C VAL A 223 8.49 -1.11 15.95
N GLY A 224 8.90 -2.02 16.81
CA GLY A 224 10.08 -2.83 16.55
C GLY A 224 10.52 -3.67 17.73
N PHE A 225 11.72 -4.18 17.69
CA PHE A 225 12.26 -5.15 18.64
C PHE A 225 13.40 -4.59 19.47
N THR A 226 13.46 -5.00 20.73
CA THR A 226 14.62 -4.77 21.61
C THR A 226 15.77 -5.75 21.28
N GLU A 227 16.93 -5.56 21.91
CA GLU A 227 18.05 -6.50 21.89
C GLU A 227 17.65 -7.89 22.43
N ASP A 228 16.68 -7.93 23.35
CA ASP A 228 16.11 -9.17 23.90
C ASP A 228 14.99 -9.76 23.03
N HIS A 229 14.85 -9.29 21.79
CA HIS A 229 13.87 -9.74 20.78
C HIS A 229 12.39 -9.55 21.18
N LEU A 230 12.08 -8.57 22.03
CA LEU A 230 10.75 -8.26 22.50
C LEU A 230 10.13 -7.13 21.68
N LEU A 231 8.93 -7.34 21.13
CA LEU A 231 8.21 -6.34 20.37
C LEU A 231 7.80 -5.16 21.27
N GLN A 232 8.14 -3.97 20.83
CA GLN A 232 7.78 -2.70 21.46
C GLN A 232 6.88 -1.89 20.52
N ILE A 233 5.89 -1.22 21.10
CA ILE A 233 4.97 -0.30 20.43
C ILE A 233 4.92 0.95 21.28
N ILE A 234 5.67 1.97 20.90
CA ILE A 234 5.95 3.15 21.77
C ILE A 234 5.48 4.42 21.08
N ASP A 235 4.58 5.14 21.71
CA ASP A 235 4.20 6.49 21.28
C ASP A 235 5.42 7.43 21.42
N ILE A 236 5.81 8.07 20.33
CA ILE A 236 6.89 9.05 20.26
C ILE A 236 6.39 10.43 19.80
N ASP A 237 5.06 10.63 19.76
CA ASP A 237 4.49 11.91 19.36
C ASP A 237 5.03 13.06 20.22
N GLY A 238 5.38 14.15 19.57
CA GLY A 238 5.94 15.32 20.23
C GLY A 238 7.38 15.18 20.76
N MET A 239 8.00 13.98 20.68
CA MET A 239 9.41 13.81 21.10
C MET A 239 10.36 14.55 20.16
N THR A 240 11.44 15.06 20.73
CA THR A 240 12.61 15.56 19.98
C THR A 240 13.52 14.41 19.55
N ALA A 241 14.38 14.65 18.57
CA ALA A 241 15.37 13.66 18.15
C ALA A 241 16.29 13.19 19.31
N ALA A 242 16.68 14.09 20.23
CA ALA A 242 17.47 13.75 21.40
C ALA A 242 16.71 12.85 22.39
N GLN A 243 15.41 13.09 22.58
CA GLN A 243 14.57 12.22 23.43
C GLN A 243 14.40 10.83 22.83
N VAL A 244 14.29 10.73 21.49
CA VAL A 244 14.26 9.43 20.78
C VAL A 244 15.60 8.69 20.95
N GLU A 245 16.74 9.39 20.87
CA GLU A 245 18.06 8.77 21.12
C GLU A 245 18.17 8.20 22.54
N GLU A 246 17.66 8.92 23.55
CA GLU A 246 17.62 8.45 24.94
C GLU A 246 16.66 7.26 25.09
N LEU A 247 15.47 7.32 24.44
CA LEU A 247 14.50 6.24 24.43
C LEU A 247 15.10 4.96 23.84
N VAL A 248 15.69 5.03 22.65
CA VAL A 248 16.29 3.89 21.94
C VAL A 248 17.37 3.21 22.80
N LYS A 249 18.21 4.01 23.48
CA LYS A 249 19.23 3.50 24.40
C LYS A 249 18.64 2.88 25.66
N ARG A 250 17.63 3.52 26.27
CA ARG A 250 17.00 3.07 27.52
C ARG A 250 16.26 1.74 27.31
N GLU A 251 15.47 1.68 26.24
CA GLU A 251 14.66 0.50 25.89
C GLU A 251 15.46 -0.53 25.09
N LYS A 252 16.74 -0.26 24.78
CA LYS A 252 17.61 -1.14 23.98
C LYS A 252 16.97 -1.56 22.66
N ILE A 253 16.39 -0.60 21.96
CA ILE A 253 15.76 -0.86 20.67
C ILE A 253 16.82 -1.29 19.66
N ARG A 254 16.67 -2.50 19.13
CA ARG A 254 17.58 -3.08 18.12
C ARG A 254 17.13 -2.71 16.72
N ASP A 255 15.85 -2.92 16.41
CA ASP A 255 15.27 -2.72 15.08
C ASP A 255 13.88 -2.10 15.21
N ALA A 256 13.63 -0.96 14.58
CA ALA A 256 12.32 -0.31 14.62
C ALA A 256 12.07 0.60 13.44
N VAL A 257 10.80 0.73 13.11
CA VAL A 257 10.24 1.68 12.15
C VAL A 257 9.18 2.54 12.83
N THR A 258 8.75 3.61 12.18
CA THR A 258 7.58 4.37 12.62
C THR A 258 6.40 4.19 11.68
N PHE A 259 5.21 4.16 12.27
CA PHE A 259 3.96 4.38 11.55
C PHE A 259 3.14 5.45 12.28
N GLN A 260 2.01 5.89 11.70
CA GLN A 260 1.27 7.04 12.19
C GLN A 260 -0.04 6.64 12.85
N GLU A 261 -0.34 7.27 13.99
CA GLU A 261 -1.62 7.23 14.70
C GLU A 261 -2.30 8.59 14.50
N GLU A 262 -3.25 8.71 13.59
CA GLU A 262 -3.94 9.96 13.29
C GLU A 262 -5.36 9.71 12.78
N ALA A 263 -6.35 10.26 13.45
CA ALA A 263 -7.74 10.28 13.02
C ALA A 263 -8.19 11.73 12.81
N SER A 264 -8.22 12.18 11.55
CA SER A 264 -8.56 13.53 11.15
C SER A 264 -9.38 13.54 9.86
N ASP A 265 -9.86 14.72 9.45
CA ASP A 265 -10.53 14.92 8.15
C ASP A 265 -9.62 14.63 6.94
N SER A 266 -8.33 14.47 7.17
CA SER A 266 -7.31 14.24 6.14
C SER A 266 -6.57 12.91 6.25
N ASN A 267 -6.63 12.23 7.41
CA ASN A 267 -6.02 10.93 7.64
C ASN A 267 -6.89 10.07 8.56
N ASN A 268 -6.83 8.73 8.34
CA ASN A 268 -7.38 7.74 9.27
C ASN A 268 -6.36 6.60 9.40
N HIS A 269 -5.26 6.88 10.08
CA HIS A 269 -4.20 5.92 10.32
C HIS A 269 -4.23 5.42 11.77
N PHE A 270 -3.85 4.19 11.97
CA PHE A 270 -3.80 3.56 13.28
C PHE A 270 -2.59 2.62 13.36
N VAL A 271 -2.06 2.44 14.57
CA VAL A 271 -0.86 1.61 14.81
C VAL A 271 -1.17 0.51 15.81
N GLN A 272 -1.58 0.88 17.02
CA GLN A 272 -1.86 -0.09 18.08
C GLN A 272 -3.07 -0.96 17.71
N LEU A 273 -2.92 -2.27 17.81
CA LEU A 273 -3.99 -3.25 17.63
C LEU A 273 -4.30 -4.00 18.95
N ILE A 274 -3.26 -4.52 19.56
CA ILE A 274 -3.30 -5.27 20.82
C ILE A 274 -2.10 -4.84 21.67
N ILE A 275 -2.31 -4.51 22.93
CA ILE A 275 -1.28 -4.27 23.93
C ILE A 275 -1.59 -5.10 25.16
N ASN A 276 -0.66 -5.96 25.59
CA ASN A 276 -0.76 -6.80 26.78
C ASN A 276 -2.04 -7.68 26.80
N ASN A 277 -2.40 -8.27 25.67
CA ASN A 277 -3.64 -9.01 25.40
C ASN A 277 -4.93 -8.16 25.39
N GLU A 278 -4.86 -6.85 25.60
CA GLU A 278 -6.00 -5.96 25.48
C GLU A 278 -6.12 -5.48 24.03
N THR A 279 -7.29 -5.71 23.44
CA THR A 279 -7.58 -5.22 22.10
C THR A 279 -8.02 -3.78 22.16
N ARG A 280 -7.71 -3.06 21.11
CA ARG A 280 -8.17 -1.69 20.94
C ARG A 280 -9.70 -1.65 20.75
N ASP A 281 -10.35 -0.72 21.44
CA ASP A 281 -11.78 -0.47 21.25
C ASP A 281 -12.03 0.27 19.94
N MET A 282 -13.06 -0.18 19.22
CA MET A 282 -13.46 0.40 17.94
C MET A 282 -14.83 1.05 18.05
N LYS A 283 -14.98 2.23 17.46
CA LYS A 283 -16.25 2.85 17.13
C LYS A 283 -16.61 2.52 15.68
N GLY A 284 -17.84 2.07 15.45
CA GLY A 284 -18.31 1.77 14.10
C GLY A 284 -17.47 0.70 13.40
N GLN A 285 -16.87 1.06 12.26
CA GLN A 285 -16.01 0.18 11.45
C GLN A 285 -14.51 0.26 11.84
N GLY A 286 -14.14 1.21 12.68
CA GLY A 286 -12.77 1.48 13.10
C GLY A 286 -11.88 2.04 11.98
N SER A 287 -11.92 1.45 10.79
CA SER A 287 -11.13 1.85 9.64
C SER A 287 -11.79 1.45 8.32
N GLY A 288 -11.21 1.91 7.20
CA GLY A 288 -11.60 1.46 5.86
C GLY A 288 -11.03 0.10 5.48
N LEU A 289 -11.44 -0.39 4.30
CA LEU A 289 -10.98 -1.65 3.72
C LEU A 289 -9.78 -1.39 2.80
N ASN A 290 -8.61 -1.89 3.16
CA ASN A 290 -7.37 -1.73 2.39
C ASN A 290 -6.51 -3.01 2.48
N PRO A 291 -5.54 -3.20 1.59
CA PRO A 291 -4.41 -4.10 1.87
C PRO A 291 -3.73 -3.64 3.15
N ARG A 292 -3.38 -4.58 4.03
CA ARG A 292 -2.82 -4.31 5.35
C ARG A 292 -1.56 -5.10 5.61
N THR A 293 -0.72 -4.54 6.47
CA THR A 293 0.44 -5.22 7.02
C THR A 293 0.40 -5.06 8.53
N ALA A 294 0.56 -6.15 9.26
CA ALA A 294 0.62 -6.12 10.71
C ALA A 294 1.75 -7.01 11.23
N ILE A 295 2.30 -6.62 12.37
CA ILE A 295 3.31 -7.35 13.12
C ILE A 295 2.81 -7.60 14.54
N GLY A 296 3.10 -8.78 15.10
CA GLY A 296 2.73 -9.12 16.46
C GLY A 296 3.70 -10.06 17.11
N GLN A 297 3.56 -10.26 18.42
CA GLN A 297 4.35 -11.23 19.16
C GLN A 297 3.47 -11.99 20.15
N ARG A 298 3.68 -13.31 20.23
CA ARG A 298 2.98 -14.24 21.11
C ARG A 298 3.66 -14.33 22.47
N ALA A 299 2.98 -14.90 23.45
CA ALA A 299 3.53 -15.14 24.79
C ALA A 299 4.75 -16.08 24.80
N ASP A 300 4.87 -17.01 23.84
CA ASP A 300 6.01 -17.89 23.67
C ASP A 300 7.20 -17.24 22.92
N GLY A 301 7.07 -15.97 22.53
CA GLY A 301 8.07 -15.19 21.81
C GLY A 301 7.93 -15.25 20.30
N ALA A 302 7.13 -16.14 19.73
CA ALA A 302 6.97 -16.25 18.29
C ALA A 302 6.46 -14.94 17.67
N VAL A 303 7.06 -14.52 16.55
CA VAL A 303 6.69 -13.30 15.82
C VAL A 303 5.66 -13.64 14.76
N LEU A 304 4.65 -12.81 14.66
CA LEU A 304 3.57 -12.89 13.70
C LEU A 304 3.72 -11.77 12.67
N LEU A 305 3.90 -12.14 11.40
CA LEU A 305 3.96 -11.21 10.27
C LEU A 305 2.75 -11.48 9.38
N PHE A 306 1.84 -10.52 9.25
CA PHE A 306 0.58 -10.70 8.54
C PHE A 306 0.40 -9.66 7.44
N VAL A 307 0.06 -10.12 6.23
CA VAL A 307 -0.21 -9.25 5.08
C VAL A 307 -1.49 -9.67 4.40
N THR A 308 -2.32 -8.70 3.98
CA THR A 308 -3.57 -8.96 3.24
C THR A 308 -3.57 -8.32 1.87
N ASP A 309 -4.37 -8.89 0.96
CA ASP A 309 -4.74 -8.29 -0.31
C ASP A 309 -5.85 -7.23 -0.17
N GLY A 310 -6.33 -6.69 -1.29
CA GLY A 310 -7.45 -5.76 -1.33
C GLY A 310 -7.51 -4.98 -2.65
N ARG A 311 -8.26 -3.87 -2.67
CA ARG A 311 -8.39 -2.95 -3.81
C ARG A 311 -8.80 -3.62 -5.12
N GLY A 312 -9.64 -4.66 -5.03
CA GLY A 312 -10.15 -5.39 -6.17
C GLY A 312 -9.27 -6.54 -6.65
N LYS A 313 -8.10 -6.79 -6.06
CA LYS A 313 -7.30 -7.98 -6.36
C LYS A 313 -8.09 -9.22 -5.95
N SER A 314 -8.21 -10.19 -6.86
CA SER A 314 -9.03 -11.41 -6.66
C SER A 314 -10.49 -11.15 -6.28
N GLY A 315 -11.01 -9.93 -6.52
CA GLY A 315 -12.35 -9.50 -6.11
C GLY A 315 -12.46 -8.99 -4.67
N HIS A 316 -11.35 -8.91 -3.93
CA HIS A 316 -11.31 -8.50 -2.53
C HIS A 316 -11.19 -6.98 -2.38
N LEU A 317 -11.91 -6.42 -1.40
CA LEU A 317 -11.84 -5.00 -1.07
C LEU A 317 -10.66 -4.68 -0.15
N GLY A 318 -10.31 -5.60 0.74
CA GLY A 318 -9.26 -5.48 1.74
C GLY A 318 -9.74 -5.77 3.15
N ALA A 319 -8.84 -5.64 4.13
CA ALA A 319 -9.09 -5.83 5.55
C ALA A 319 -9.30 -4.49 6.28
N SER A 320 -10.14 -4.51 7.30
CA SER A 320 -10.31 -3.43 8.29
C SER A 320 -9.35 -3.61 9.48
N SER A 321 -9.30 -2.60 10.37
CA SER A 321 -8.60 -2.73 11.65
C SER A 321 -9.16 -3.86 12.51
N GLY A 322 -10.49 -4.02 12.51
CA GLY A 322 -11.17 -5.11 13.25
C GLY A 322 -10.77 -6.50 12.74
N ASP A 323 -10.58 -6.64 11.42
CA ASP A 323 -10.07 -7.88 10.83
C ASP A 323 -8.65 -8.17 11.32
N LEU A 324 -7.76 -7.14 11.35
CA LEU A 324 -6.40 -7.31 11.85
C LEU A 324 -6.38 -7.72 13.33
N ILE A 325 -7.16 -7.03 14.18
CA ILE A 325 -7.28 -7.38 15.61
C ILE A 325 -7.76 -8.82 15.77
N SER A 326 -8.82 -9.21 15.05
CA SER A 326 -9.38 -10.56 15.12
C SER A 326 -8.38 -11.63 14.70
N VAL A 327 -7.64 -11.41 13.62
CA VAL A 327 -6.60 -12.34 13.14
C VAL A 327 -5.46 -12.42 14.16
N MET A 328 -4.93 -11.28 14.61
CA MET A 328 -3.84 -11.29 15.60
C MET A 328 -4.22 -11.98 16.91
N GLN A 329 -5.47 -11.79 17.41
CA GLN A 329 -6.00 -12.53 18.55
C GLN A 329 -6.10 -14.03 18.28
N GLN A 330 -6.61 -14.43 17.12
CA GLN A 330 -6.74 -15.84 16.73
C GLN A 330 -5.39 -16.56 16.74
N PHE A 331 -4.31 -15.86 16.33
CA PHE A 331 -2.95 -16.37 16.34
C PHE A 331 -2.22 -16.17 17.69
N GLY A 332 -2.89 -15.63 18.69
CA GLY A 332 -2.38 -15.53 20.07
C GLY A 332 -1.41 -14.39 20.33
N ALA A 333 -1.52 -13.29 19.59
CA ALA A 333 -0.70 -12.12 19.84
C ALA A 333 -0.97 -11.52 21.23
N VAL A 334 0.08 -11.30 22.01
CA VAL A 334 0.08 -10.51 23.25
C VAL A 334 0.15 -9.04 22.92
N ASN A 335 1.02 -8.70 21.96
CA ASN A 335 1.15 -7.36 21.40
C ASN A 335 1.07 -7.42 19.89
N ALA A 336 0.39 -6.46 19.25
CA ALA A 336 0.31 -6.34 17.81
C ALA A 336 0.16 -4.89 17.35
N ALA A 337 0.79 -4.57 16.22
CA ALA A 337 0.73 -3.27 15.57
C ALA A 337 0.42 -3.41 14.07
N ASN A 338 -0.31 -2.44 13.54
CA ASN A 338 -0.43 -2.20 12.11
C ASN A 338 0.78 -1.39 11.61
N LEU A 339 1.28 -1.74 10.44
CA LEU A 339 2.35 -1.05 9.73
C LEU A 339 1.81 -0.35 8.49
N ASP A 340 2.71 0.16 7.62
CA ASP A 340 2.28 0.79 6.38
C ASP A 340 1.54 -0.20 5.48
N GLY A 341 0.40 0.24 4.99
CA GLY A 341 -0.56 -0.56 4.27
C GLY A 341 -0.68 -0.19 2.78
N GLY A 342 -1.82 -0.56 2.21
CA GLY A 342 -2.14 -0.19 0.84
C GLY A 342 -1.21 -0.81 -0.19
N SER A 343 -0.61 0.02 -1.05
CA SER A 343 0.33 -0.46 -2.07
C SER A 343 1.67 -0.92 -1.50
N SER A 344 1.98 -0.57 -0.25
CA SER A 344 3.19 -1.01 0.43
C SER A 344 3.09 -2.44 0.94
N SER A 345 1.86 -2.91 1.24
CA SER A 345 1.64 -4.26 1.77
C SER A 345 2.20 -5.32 0.85
N CYS A 346 3.18 -6.07 1.33
CA CYS A 346 3.78 -7.16 0.60
C CYS A 346 4.46 -8.15 1.54
N MET A 347 4.55 -9.42 1.10
CA MET A 347 5.29 -10.50 1.77
C MET A 347 6.04 -11.32 0.73
N TYR A 348 7.30 -11.58 1.00
CA TYR A 348 8.19 -12.41 0.20
C TYR A 348 8.74 -13.53 1.06
N TYR A 349 8.83 -14.75 0.53
CA TYR A 349 9.42 -15.88 1.24
C TYR A 349 9.88 -16.95 0.26
N ASP A 350 11.06 -17.52 0.51
CA ASP A 350 11.65 -18.65 -0.22
C ASP A 350 11.61 -18.49 -1.76
N GLY A 351 12.03 -17.31 -2.23
CA GLY A 351 12.17 -17.04 -3.65
C GLY A 351 10.89 -16.54 -4.36
N GLU A 352 9.76 -16.36 -3.65
CA GLU A 352 8.52 -15.90 -4.26
C GLU A 352 7.74 -14.89 -3.40
N TYR A 353 6.92 -14.07 -4.08
CA TYR A 353 5.96 -13.21 -3.40
C TYR A 353 4.71 -14.00 -3.00
N LEU A 354 4.57 -14.29 -1.70
CA LEU A 354 3.33 -14.84 -1.15
C LEU A 354 2.20 -13.80 -1.22
N MET A 355 2.54 -12.53 -0.94
CA MET A 355 1.64 -11.39 -1.06
C MET A 355 2.34 -10.27 -1.84
N PRO A 356 2.18 -10.18 -3.17
CA PRO A 356 2.70 -9.05 -3.94
C PRO A 356 1.89 -7.79 -3.70
N SER A 357 2.52 -6.62 -3.82
CA SER A 357 1.85 -5.33 -3.70
C SER A 357 0.64 -5.19 -4.62
N VAL A 358 -0.45 -4.65 -4.10
CA VAL A 358 -1.63 -4.35 -4.91
C VAL A 358 -1.44 -3.02 -5.63
N THR A 359 -1.05 -3.10 -6.89
CA THR A 359 -0.71 -1.95 -7.73
C THR A 359 -1.02 -2.21 -9.20
N PHE A 360 -1.20 -1.15 -10.00
CA PHE A 360 -1.32 -1.24 -11.45
C PHE A 360 0.03 -1.41 -12.18
N TYR A 361 1.14 -1.25 -11.48
CA TYR A 361 2.48 -1.26 -12.09
C TYR A 361 3.09 -2.66 -12.17
N TYR A 362 2.76 -3.55 -11.22
CA TYR A 362 3.37 -4.87 -11.08
C TYR A 362 2.32 -5.94 -10.88
N ALA A 363 2.54 -7.12 -11.43
CA ALA A 363 1.69 -8.29 -11.20
C ALA A 363 2.24 -9.17 -10.06
N ASN A 364 3.56 -9.31 -9.95
CA ASN A 364 4.24 -10.17 -8.99
C ASN A 364 5.55 -9.50 -8.54
N SER A 365 5.43 -8.41 -7.78
CA SER A 365 6.54 -7.66 -7.19
C SER A 365 5.97 -6.75 -6.11
N SER A 366 6.82 -5.97 -5.45
CA SER A 366 6.37 -4.98 -4.48
C SER A 366 6.55 -3.54 -4.95
N TRP A 367 5.90 -2.63 -4.26
CA TRP A 367 6.27 -1.22 -4.28
C TRP A 367 7.71 -1.07 -3.78
N ARG A 368 8.42 -0.02 -4.23
CA ARG A 368 9.78 0.23 -3.76
C ARG A 368 9.77 0.71 -2.32
N LEU A 369 10.62 0.13 -1.50
CA LEU A 369 10.68 0.32 -0.05
C LEU A 369 12.06 0.82 0.39
N PRO A 370 12.15 1.62 1.46
CA PRO A 370 13.41 1.98 2.09
C PRO A 370 13.84 0.97 3.15
N ALA A 371 12.88 0.24 3.74
CA ALA A 371 13.09 -0.71 4.83
C ALA A 371 11.98 -1.76 4.87
N GLY A 372 12.28 -2.93 5.43
CA GLY A 372 11.32 -4.01 5.69
C GLY A 372 11.79 -4.90 6.82
N PHE A 373 10.85 -5.52 7.55
CA PHE A 373 11.19 -6.58 8.50
C PHE A 373 11.49 -7.85 7.72
N VAL A 374 12.67 -8.41 7.96
CA VAL A 374 13.18 -9.59 7.26
C VAL A 374 13.42 -10.74 8.21
N VAL A 375 13.41 -11.96 7.68
CA VAL A 375 13.55 -13.22 8.42
C VAL A 375 14.71 -14.00 7.83
N THR A 376 15.71 -14.33 8.66
CA THR A 376 16.91 -15.07 8.27
C THR A 376 16.79 -16.56 8.54
#